data_0648f1700beb224a776f17a244aa573e
#
_entry.id   0648f1700beb224a776f17a244aa573e
#
_cell.length_a   1.000
_cell.length_b   1.000
_cell.length_c   1.000
_cell.angle_alpha   90.00
_cell.angle_beta   90.00
_cell.angle_gamma   90.00
#
_symmetry.space_group_name_H-M   'P 1'
#
loop_
_entity.id
_entity.type
_entity.pdbx_description
1 polymer ?
#
loop_
_entity_poly.entity_id
_entity_poly.type
_entity_poly.pdbx_seq_one_letter_code
_entity_poly.pdbx_strand_id
1 'polypeptide(L)'
;MEKSKTSKRFPSVWGSIFLGLLVIGTVWIIWNQRDVPYQTDEGFIFGTTYKITYQKSDNLKTGIEAELKKVDDALSMFNEESIISQLNQGSTDIPKDEEGQMFTDVLKLALEISKNTDGAFDITVGPLVNAWGFGFKNKSMPREQQVDSLRQFVGYQMITLNTQDSKLTKKDPRILMDCSAIAKGYACDVVARYLEKQGVSNYMVMIGGEVVTKGINPTRLPWRIGVTKPEEDTIGWNQENQTVLNVTDKAMATSGNYRNFYYKGGKKYAHTIDPATGYPMQHSLLSATVLAKDCATADAYATAFMVMGMERARKLLEKHPELLVYFIYTDEKGAFAVWFSPSLQDKIEE
;
A
#
# COMPACT_ATOMS: atom_id res chain seq x y z
N MET A 1 -28.03 -64.70 -49.99
CA MET A 1 -28.66 -64.03 -48.81
C MET A 1 -27.82 -64.28 -47.56
N GLU A 2 -26.94 -63.36 -47.24
CA GLU A 2 -26.01 -63.44 -46.12
C GLU A 2 -26.56 -62.62 -44.98
N LYS A 3 -26.87 -63.26 -43.83
CA LYS A 3 -27.42 -62.59 -42.64
C LYS A 3 -26.25 -62.02 -41.86
N SER A 4 -26.13 -60.65 -41.84
CA SER A 4 -25.25 -59.94 -40.96
C SER A 4 -25.66 -60.18 -39.50
N LYS A 5 -24.74 -60.80 -38.73
CA LYS A 5 -24.86 -60.94 -37.25
C LYS A 5 -24.34 -59.60 -36.60
N THR A 6 -25.25 -58.77 -36.15
CA THR A 6 -24.91 -57.64 -35.26
C THR A 6 -24.55 -58.18 -33.89
N SER A 7 -23.25 -58.16 -33.56
CA SER A 7 -22.72 -58.49 -32.23
C SER A 7 -23.07 -57.33 -31.27
N LYS A 8 -23.99 -57.57 -30.36
CA LYS A 8 -24.19 -56.68 -29.19
C LYS A 8 -23.00 -56.86 -28.24
N ARG A 9 -22.03 -55.94 -28.29
CA ARG A 9 -20.97 -55.87 -27.27
C ARG A 9 -21.59 -55.40 -25.96
N PHE A 10 -21.69 -56.28 -24.97
CA PHE A 10 -21.93 -55.91 -23.58
C PHE A 10 -20.71 -55.13 -23.06
N PRO A 11 -20.92 -54.01 -22.34
CA PRO A 11 -19.79 -53.34 -21.73
C PRO A 11 -19.07 -54.28 -20.78
N SER A 12 -17.75 -54.37 -20.91
CA SER A 12 -16.95 -55.24 -20.03
C SER A 12 -17.11 -54.78 -18.60
N VAL A 13 -17.16 -55.71 -17.63
CA VAL A 13 -17.27 -55.43 -16.17
C VAL A 13 -16.25 -54.39 -15.74
N TRP A 14 -15.05 -54.42 -16.33
CA TRP A 14 -13.98 -53.43 -16.15
C TRP A 14 -14.38 -52.03 -16.61
N GLY A 15 -15.11 -51.90 -17.73
CA GLY A 15 -15.61 -50.62 -18.19
C GLY A 15 -16.66 -50.00 -17.27
N SER A 16 -17.51 -50.86 -16.68
CA SER A 16 -18.50 -50.39 -15.69
C SER A 16 -17.85 -49.96 -14.36
N ILE A 17 -16.80 -50.67 -13.92
CA ILE A 17 -16.02 -50.29 -12.72
C ILE A 17 -15.28 -48.96 -12.98
N PHE A 18 -14.65 -48.83 -14.13
CA PHE A 18 -13.95 -47.58 -14.48
C PHE A 18 -14.92 -46.39 -14.54
N LEU A 19 -16.07 -46.56 -15.13
CA LEU A 19 -17.10 -45.51 -15.17
C LEU A 19 -17.59 -45.14 -13.77
N GLY A 20 -17.79 -46.14 -12.91
CA GLY A 20 -18.16 -45.93 -11.50
C GLY A 20 -17.11 -45.12 -10.72
N LEU A 21 -15.82 -45.47 -10.88
CA LEU A 21 -14.72 -44.72 -10.25
C LEU A 21 -14.61 -43.29 -10.81
N LEU A 22 -14.86 -43.10 -12.10
CA LEU A 22 -14.85 -41.79 -12.72
C LEU A 22 -16.00 -40.91 -12.19
N VAL A 23 -17.19 -41.47 -12.05
CA VAL A 23 -18.34 -40.78 -11.47
C VAL A 23 -18.09 -40.42 -9.99
N ILE A 24 -17.59 -41.40 -9.22
CA ILE A 24 -17.25 -41.17 -7.79
C ILE A 24 -16.17 -40.09 -7.65
N GLY A 25 -15.11 -40.17 -8.48
CA GLY A 25 -14.05 -39.18 -8.52
C GLY A 25 -14.58 -37.79 -8.92
N THR A 26 -15.44 -37.71 -9.93
CA THR A 26 -16.06 -36.45 -10.35
C THR A 26 -16.97 -35.87 -9.27
N VAL A 27 -17.81 -36.71 -8.62
CA VAL A 27 -18.66 -36.29 -7.51
C VAL A 27 -17.81 -35.84 -6.32
N TRP A 28 -16.73 -36.55 -6.02
CA TRP A 28 -15.79 -36.17 -4.96
C TRP A 28 -15.09 -34.84 -5.26
N ILE A 29 -14.65 -34.63 -6.51
CA ILE A 29 -14.08 -33.36 -6.98
C ILE A 29 -15.12 -32.24 -6.87
N ILE A 30 -16.35 -32.43 -7.35
CA ILE A 30 -17.43 -31.45 -7.26
C ILE A 30 -17.79 -31.16 -5.81
N TRP A 31 -17.78 -32.18 -4.94
CA TRP A 31 -18.10 -32.02 -3.52
C TRP A 31 -16.98 -31.31 -2.73
N ASN A 32 -15.73 -31.60 -3.11
CA ASN A 32 -14.55 -30.95 -2.53
C ASN A 32 -14.30 -29.53 -3.11
N GLN A 33 -14.85 -29.24 -4.27
CA GLN A 33 -14.92 -27.91 -4.91
C GLN A 33 -16.18 -27.15 -4.51
N ARG A 34 -16.82 -27.42 -3.36
CA ARG A 34 -17.82 -26.49 -2.82
C ARG A 34 -17.12 -25.14 -2.75
N ASP A 35 -17.61 -24.20 -3.54
CA ASP A 35 -17.08 -22.84 -3.60
C ASP A 35 -17.09 -22.28 -2.16
N VAL A 36 -15.90 -22.20 -1.56
CA VAL A 36 -15.73 -21.52 -0.29
C VAL A 36 -16.18 -20.07 -0.54
N PRO A 37 -17.14 -19.56 0.24
CA PRO A 37 -17.69 -18.23 -0.01
C PRO A 37 -16.64 -17.15 0.19
N TYR A 38 -16.78 -16.05 -0.54
CA TYR A 38 -16.08 -14.82 -0.22
C TYR A 38 -16.82 -14.07 0.88
N GLN A 39 -16.04 -13.54 1.81
CA GLN A 39 -16.50 -12.62 2.84
C GLN A 39 -15.90 -11.26 2.61
N THR A 40 -16.57 -10.21 3.08
CA THR A 40 -16.06 -8.84 3.04
C THR A 40 -16.26 -8.20 4.40
N ASP A 41 -15.17 -7.74 4.99
CA ASP A 41 -15.16 -6.97 6.23
C ASP A 41 -14.78 -5.53 5.93
N GLU A 42 -15.53 -4.61 6.52
CA GLU A 42 -15.32 -3.18 6.38
C GLU A 42 -15.26 -2.53 7.77
N GLY A 43 -14.53 -1.43 7.86
CA GLY A 43 -14.41 -0.65 9.09
C GLY A 43 -13.58 0.62 8.89
N PHE A 44 -13.17 1.21 10.04
CA PHE A 44 -12.40 2.44 10.08
C PHE A 44 -11.15 2.27 10.93
N ILE A 45 -9.99 2.65 10.40
CA ILE A 45 -8.68 2.58 11.09
C ILE A 45 -7.73 3.64 10.50
N PHE A 46 -6.74 4.11 11.24
CA PHE A 46 -5.73 5.09 10.79
C PHE A 46 -6.31 6.36 10.15
N GLY A 47 -7.49 6.80 10.61
CA GLY A 47 -8.19 7.96 10.04
C GLY A 47 -8.81 7.73 8.67
N THR A 48 -8.94 6.49 8.22
CA THR A 48 -9.50 6.10 6.92
C THR A 48 -10.33 4.82 7.02
N THR A 49 -10.98 4.43 5.92
CA THR A 49 -11.73 3.18 5.83
C THR A 49 -10.86 2.02 5.37
N TYR A 50 -11.21 0.81 5.79
CA TYR A 50 -10.69 -0.41 5.20
C TYR A 50 -11.80 -1.26 4.61
N LYS A 51 -11.45 -2.05 3.58
CA LYS A 51 -12.28 -3.06 2.96
C LYS A 51 -11.41 -4.28 2.65
N ILE A 52 -11.76 -5.42 3.23
CA ILE A 52 -11.00 -6.66 3.10
C ILE A 52 -11.94 -7.74 2.60
N THR A 53 -11.66 -8.26 1.41
CA THR A 53 -12.44 -9.34 0.78
C THR A 53 -11.57 -10.59 0.70
N TYR A 54 -12.04 -11.72 1.20
CA TYR A 54 -11.28 -12.97 1.27
C TYR A 54 -12.16 -14.20 1.12
N GLN A 55 -11.62 -15.27 0.54
CA GLN A 55 -12.34 -16.52 0.33
C GLN A 55 -12.11 -17.48 1.49
N LYS A 56 -13.06 -17.52 2.42
CA LYS A 56 -13.08 -18.44 3.57
C LYS A 56 -14.48 -18.59 4.15
N SER A 57 -14.79 -19.76 4.71
CA SER A 57 -16.08 -20.00 5.39
C SER A 57 -16.14 -19.29 6.75
N ASP A 58 -15.02 -19.25 7.47
CA ASP A 58 -14.95 -18.63 8.79
C ASP A 58 -14.81 -17.11 8.66
N ASN A 59 -15.48 -16.37 9.54
CA ASN A 59 -15.29 -14.93 9.64
C ASN A 59 -13.99 -14.61 10.39
N LEU A 60 -13.12 -13.81 9.78
CA LEU A 60 -11.79 -13.44 10.29
C LEU A 60 -11.73 -12.03 10.84
N LYS A 61 -12.84 -11.28 10.88
CA LYS A 61 -12.88 -9.86 11.24
C LYS A 61 -12.15 -9.52 12.54
N THR A 62 -12.45 -10.26 13.62
CA THR A 62 -11.83 -10.03 14.93
C THR A 62 -10.31 -10.17 14.89
N GLY A 63 -9.80 -11.18 14.16
CA GLY A 63 -8.36 -11.36 13.99
C GLY A 63 -7.73 -10.27 13.12
N ILE A 64 -8.40 -9.85 12.05
CA ILE A 64 -7.97 -8.73 11.20
C ILE A 64 -7.87 -7.44 12.04
N GLU A 65 -8.89 -7.12 12.83
CA GLU A 65 -8.90 -5.93 13.68
C GLU A 65 -7.81 -5.97 14.76
N ALA A 66 -7.52 -7.17 15.31
CA ALA A 66 -6.41 -7.35 16.25
C ALA A 66 -5.04 -7.08 15.60
N GLU A 67 -4.81 -7.56 14.38
CA GLU A 67 -3.57 -7.27 13.63
C GLU A 67 -3.44 -5.78 13.29
N LEU A 68 -4.53 -5.13 12.87
CA LEU A 68 -4.55 -3.68 12.62
C LEU A 68 -4.25 -2.87 13.87
N LYS A 69 -4.75 -3.31 15.05
CA LYS A 69 -4.46 -2.66 16.32
C LYS A 69 -2.97 -2.72 16.69
N LYS A 70 -2.30 -3.85 16.45
CA LYS A 70 -0.83 -3.97 16.65
C LYS A 70 -0.06 -2.97 15.79
N VAL A 71 -0.48 -2.78 14.53
CA VAL A 71 0.14 -1.78 13.66
C VAL A 71 -0.07 -0.36 14.20
N ASP A 72 -1.27 -0.05 14.73
CA ASP A 72 -1.55 1.24 15.37
C ASP A 72 -0.65 1.45 16.59
N ASP A 73 -0.51 0.43 17.45
CA ASP A 73 0.35 0.47 18.63
C ASP A 73 1.84 0.60 18.29
N ALA A 74 2.26 0.13 17.12
CA ALA A 74 3.64 0.27 16.67
C ALA A 74 3.92 1.64 16.01
N LEU A 75 3.03 2.12 15.10
CA LEU A 75 3.37 3.12 14.09
C LEU A 75 2.54 4.41 14.13
N SER A 76 1.43 4.45 14.88
CA SER A 76 0.53 5.60 14.86
C SER A 76 1.06 6.76 15.70
N MET A 77 1.34 7.90 15.07
CA MET A 77 1.67 9.14 15.79
C MET A 77 0.48 9.73 16.55
N PHE A 78 -0.75 9.32 16.21
CA PHE A 78 -1.98 9.79 16.86
C PHE A 78 -2.35 8.97 18.10
N ASN A 79 -1.69 7.84 18.31
CA ASN A 79 -1.75 7.03 19.52
C ASN A 79 -0.56 7.40 20.41
N GLU A 80 -0.82 8.10 21.53
CA GLU A 80 0.23 8.58 22.44
C GLU A 80 1.03 7.46 23.08
N GLU A 81 0.44 6.26 23.20
CA GLU A 81 1.07 5.06 23.78
C GLU A 81 1.81 4.21 22.73
N SER A 82 1.76 4.57 21.46
CA SER A 82 2.46 3.83 20.40
C SER A 82 3.97 3.91 20.55
N ILE A 83 4.68 2.92 20.00
CA ILE A 83 6.15 2.87 20.03
C ILE A 83 6.76 4.13 19.37
N ILE A 84 6.26 4.53 18.19
CA ILE A 84 6.77 5.73 17.52
C ILE A 84 6.55 7.00 18.37
N SER A 85 5.40 7.11 19.03
CA SER A 85 5.10 8.26 19.90
C SER A 85 6.02 8.32 21.11
N GLN A 86 6.28 7.19 21.77
CA GLN A 86 7.23 7.12 22.90
C GLN A 86 8.66 7.45 22.45
N LEU A 87 9.12 6.96 21.30
CA LEU A 87 10.42 7.28 20.73
C LEU A 87 10.50 8.77 20.34
N ASN A 88 9.41 9.36 19.83
CA ASN A 88 9.33 10.79 19.57
C ASN A 88 9.39 11.62 20.84
N GLN A 89 8.85 11.15 21.96
CA GLN A 89 8.89 11.77 23.27
C GLN A 89 10.23 11.59 24.02
N GLY A 90 11.18 10.84 23.46
CA GLY A 90 12.54 10.71 24.00
C GLY A 90 12.91 9.33 24.53
N SER A 91 12.03 8.32 24.44
CA SER A 91 12.43 6.94 24.64
C SER A 91 13.49 6.54 23.60
N THR A 92 14.35 5.61 23.97
CA THR A 92 15.34 5.00 23.07
C THR A 92 15.11 3.52 22.86
N ASP A 93 14.35 2.89 23.74
CA ASP A 93 14.15 1.44 23.76
C ASP A 93 12.98 1.03 22.86
N ILE A 94 13.21 0.06 21.99
CA ILE A 94 12.17 -0.58 21.18
C ILE A 94 11.81 -1.89 21.90
N PRO A 95 10.53 -2.12 22.21
CA PRO A 95 10.09 -3.39 22.82
C PRO A 95 10.53 -4.61 22.00
N LYS A 96 10.79 -5.74 22.69
CA LYS A 96 11.16 -7.01 22.02
C LYS A 96 9.96 -7.93 21.82
N ASP A 97 8.83 -7.36 21.54
CA ASP A 97 7.57 -8.01 21.23
C ASP A 97 7.24 -7.90 19.72
N GLU A 98 6.03 -8.29 19.35
CA GLU A 98 5.59 -8.29 17.95
C GLU A 98 5.45 -6.86 17.41
N GLU A 99 4.94 -5.92 18.20
CA GLU A 99 4.80 -4.51 17.84
C GLU A 99 6.16 -3.83 17.67
N GLY A 100 7.13 -4.13 18.55
CA GLY A 100 8.50 -3.64 18.41
C GLY A 100 9.21 -4.21 17.18
N GLN A 101 8.92 -5.46 16.80
CA GLN A 101 9.40 -6.02 15.55
C GLN A 101 8.77 -5.33 14.34
N MET A 102 7.45 -5.04 14.37
CA MET A 102 6.76 -4.29 13.31
C MET A 102 7.39 -2.90 13.11
N PHE A 103 7.62 -2.17 14.20
CA PHE A 103 8.30 -0.87 14.15
C PHE A 103 9.71 -1.00 13.56
N THR A 104 10.47 -2.00 13.99
CA THR A 104 11.84 -2.25 13.50
C THR A 104 11.87 -2.55 12.00
N ASP A 105 10.94 -3.35 11.50
CA ASP A 105 10.85 -3.72 10.09
C ASP A 105 10.50 -2.50 9.22
N VAL A 106 9.52 -1.71 9.65
CA VAL A 106 9.15 -0.47 8.96
C VAL A 106 10.30 0.53 8.96
N LEU A 107 10.99 0.70 10.09
CA LEU A 107 12.12 1.63 10.18
C LEU A 107 13.28 1.21 9.27
N LYS A 108 13.62 -0.08 9.20
CA LYS A 108 14.65 -0.59 8.28
C LYS A 108 14.29 -0.29 6.82
N LEU A 109 13.07 -0.63 6.42
CA LEU A 109 12.58 -0.37 5.07
C LEU A 109 12.56 1.13 4.77
N ALA A 110 12.10 1.95 5.70
CA ALA A 110 12.07 3.40 5.56
C ALA A 110 13.48 3.99 5.35
N LEU A 111 14.46 3.55 6.12
CA LEU A 111 15.85 4.00 5.98
C LEU A 111 16.48 3.54 4.65
N GLU A 112 16.15 2.33 4.19
CA GLU A 112 16.57 1.82 2.89
C GLU A 112 16.00 2.66 1.75
N ILE A 113 14.68 2.91 1.75
CA ILE A 113 14.02 3.72 0.73
C ILE A 113 14.51 5.18 0.80
N SER A 114 14.71 5.74 1.99
CA SER A 114 15.31 7.08 2.13
C SER A 114 16.68 7.17 1.45
N LYS A 115 17.53 6.16 1.63
CA LYS A 115 18.83 6.07 0.97
C LYS A 115 18.69 5.93 -0.55
N ASN A 116 17.80 5.06 -1.03
CA ASN A 116 17.60 4.82 -2.46
C ASN A 116 17.03 6.03 -3.20
N THR A 117 16.23 6.84 -2.49
CA THR A 117 15.58 8.04 -3.04
C THR A 117 16.34 9.35 -2.76
N ASP A 118 17.55 9.22 -2.20
CA ASP A 118 18.40 10.37 -1.83
C ASP A 118 17.67 11.36 -0.90
N GLY A 119 16.91 10.81 0.05
CA GLY A 119 16.13 11.56 1.05
C GLY A 119 14.83 12.17 0.53
N ALA A 120 14.37 11.85 -0.67
CA ALA A 120 13.05 12.28 -1.13
C ALA A 120 11.92 11.62 -0.32
N PHE A 121 12.11 10.38 0.10
CA PHE A 121 11.35 9.78 1.17
C PHE A 121 12.14 9.91 2.47
N ASP A 122 11.56 10.50 3.51
CA ASP A 122 12.22 10.67 4.80
C ASP A 122 11.20 10.70 5.94
N ILE A 123 11.23 9.70 6.80
CA ILE A 123 10.30 9.62 7.94
C ILE A 123 10.59 10.65 9.03
N THR A 124 11.69 11.40 8.96
CA THR A 124 11.98 12.49 9.91
C THR A 124 11.34 13.82 9.52
N VAL A 125 10.53 13.84 8.44
CA VAL A 125 9.85 15.03 7.91
C VAL A 125 8.76 15.58 8.83
N GLY A 126 8.38 14.85 9.89
CA GLY A 126 7.29 15.17 10.82
C GLY A 126 7.25 16.63 11.30
N PRO A 127 8.37 17.27 11.72
CA PRO A 127 8.37 18.68 12.14
C PRO A 127 7.87 19.63 11.05
N LEU A 128 8.22 19.39 9.78
CA LEU A 128 7.79 20.20 8.65
C LEU A 128 6.32 19.95 8.30
N VAL A 129 5.88 18.69 8.28
CA VAL A 129 4.47 18.32 8.04
C VAL A 129 3.56 19.01 9.07
N ASN A 130 3.95 18.99 10.34
CA ASN A 130 3.22 19.68 11.41
C ASN A 130 3.21 21.22 11.23
N ALA A 131 4.33 21.82 10.85
CA ALA A 131 4.42 23.26 10.62
C ALA A 131 3.54 23.74 9.49
N TRP A 132 3.43 22.97 8.39
CA TRP A 132 2.55 23.24 7.26
C TRP A 132 1.07 22.90 7.53
N GLY A 133 0.75 22.33 8.71
CA GLY A 133 -0.61 22.05 9.13
C GLY A 133 -1.25 20.81 8.52
N PHE A 134 -0.45 19.86 8.09
CA PHE A 134 -0.90 18.55 7.58
C PHE A 134 -0.81 17.43 8.64
N GLY A 135 -0.20 17.71 9.82
CA GLY A 135 -0.13 16.81 10.96
C GLY A 135 -1.13 17.17 12.06
N PHE A 136 -0.64 17.35 13.30
CA PHE A 136 -1.47 17.62 14.47
C PHE A 136 -2.11 19.03 14.51
N LYS A 137 -1.57 20.00 13.76
CA LYS A 137 -2.04 21.39 13.75
C LYS A 137 -2.81 21.70 12.48
N ASN A 138 -3.92 22.42 12.63
CA ASN A 138 -4.74 22.83 11.50
C ASN A 138 -4.01 23.88 10.63
N LYS A 139 -3.90 23.61 9.35
CA LYS A 139 -3.57 24.47 8.19
C LYS A 139 -2.89 25.81 8.57
N SER A 140 -1.70 25.71 9.13
CA SER A 140 -0.85 26.87 9.44
C SER A 140 0.17 27.08 8.32
N MET A 141 0.59 28.32 8.13
CA MET A 141 1.65 28.65 7.17
C MET A 141 2.87 29.10 7.96
N PRO A 142 3.97 28.31 7.97
CA PRO A 142 5.18 28.68 8.68
C PRO A 142 5.85 29.88 7.99
N ARG A 143 6.57 30.71 8.76
CA ARG A 143 7.49 31.70 8.21
C ARG A 143 8.73 30.99 7.66
N GLU A 144 9.41 31.60 6.70
CA GLU A 144 10.64 31.04 6.10
C GLU A 144 11.67 30.66 7.18
N GLN A 145 11.93 31.55 8.14
CA GLN A 145 12.85 31.30 9.26
C GLN A 145 12.44 30.08 10.13
N GLN A 146 11.14 29.78 10.21
CA GLN A 146 10.66 28.60 10.92
C GLN A 146 10.93 27.34 10.12
N VAL A 147 10.73 27.38 8.79
CA VAL A 147 11.07 26.27 7.90
C VAL A 147 12.56 25.96 7.97
N ASP A 148 13.42 26.98 7.86
CA ASP A 148 14.88 26.83 7.95
C ASP A 148 15.33 26.25 9.30
N SER A 149 14.70 26.70 10.40
CA SER A 149 14.98 26.16 11.73
C SER A 149 14.57 24.69 11.83
N LEU A 150 13.39 24.30 11.31
CA LEU A 150 12.88 22.94 11.41
C LEU A 150 13.63 21.96 10.51
N ARG A 151 14.12 22.41 9.36
CA ARG A 151 14.94 21.58 8.45
C ARG A 151 16.21 21.03 9.11
N GLN A 152 16.73 21.71 10.13
CA GLN A 152 17.89 21.24 10.89
C GLN A 152 17.63 19.92 11.66
N PHE A 153 16.36 19.53 11.83
CA PHE A 153 15.93 18.31 12.52
C PHE A 153 15.33 17.28 11.56
N VAL A 154 15.54 17.46 10.25
CA VAL A 154 15.07 16.57 9.20
C VAL A 154 16.25 15.96 8.46
N GLY A 155 16.28 14.66 8.36
CA GLY A 155 17.32 13.89 7.66
C GLY A 155 17.43 12.48 8.23
N TYR A 156 17.13 11.46 7.42
CA TYR A 156 17.16 10.05 7.82
C TYR A 156 18.53 9.59 8.38
N GLN A 157 19.62 10.26 7.99
CA GLN A 157 20.98 9.99 8.52
C GLN A 157 21.15 10.46 9.98
N MET A 158 20.17 11.16 10.53
CA MET A 158 20.19 11.68 11.90
C MET A 158 19.61 10.68 12.90
N ILE A 159 19.07 9.57 12.43
CA ILE A 159 18.57 8.46 13.26
C ILE A 159 19.41 7.21 13.02
N THR A 160 19.64 6.43 14.06
CA THR A 160 20.40 5.19 14.00
C THR A 160 19.66 4.09 14.74
N LEU A 161 19.38 2.99 14.03
CA LEU A 161 18.77 1.79 14.60
C LEU A 161 19.86 0.81 14.99
N ASN A 162 19.98 0.48 16.28
CA ASN A 162 20.75 -0.65 16.76
C ASN A 162 19.84 -1.86 16.97
N THR A 163 19.88 -2.80 16.04
CA THR A 163 19.02 -4.00 16.09
C THR A 163 19.48 -5.03 17.13
N GLN A 164 20.73 -5.01 17.56
CA GLN A 164 21.25 -5.94 18.59
C GLN A 164 20.70 -5.57 19.96
N ASP A 165 20.68 -4.29 20.26
CA ASP A 165 20.23 -3.77 21.56
C ASP A 165 18.74 -3.36 21.53
N SER A 166 18.08 -3.42 20.38
CA SER A 166 16.71 -2.92 20.16
C SER A 166 16.58 -1.46 20.58
N LYS A 167 17.49 -0.61 20.08
CA LYS A 167 17.53 0.83 20.42
C LYS A 167 17.54 1.72 19.20
N LEU A 168 16.85 2.83 19.35
CA LEU A 168 16.88 3.96 18.43
C LEU A 168 17.66 5.11 19.05
N THR A 169 18.60 5.68 18.29
CA THR A 169 19.31 6.91 18.69
C THR A 169 18.99 8.02 17.70
N LYS A 170 18.62 9.19 18.21
CA LYS A 170 18.45 10.42 17.44
C LYS A 170 19.61 11.37 17.74
N LYS A 171 20.22 11.99 16.71
CA LYS A 171 21.30 12.97 16.87
C LYS A 171 20.82 14.24 17.61
N ASP A 172 19.54 14.55 17.50
CA ASP A 172 18.90 15.66 18.20
C ASP A 172 17.51 15.21 18.71
N PRO A 173 17.15 15.51 19.97
CA PRO A 173 15.87 15.10 20.55
C PRO A 173 14.65 15.73 19.86
N ARG A 174 14.83 16.80 19.08
CA ARG A 174 13.77 17.48 18.32
C ARG A 174 13.38 16.77 17.01
N ILE A 175 14.13 15.75 16.62
CA ILE A 175 13.77 14.90 15.48
C ILE A 175 12.46 14.17 15.80
N LEU A 176 11.47 14.32 14.93
CA LEU A 176 10.18 13.64 15.02
C LEU A 176 10.00 12.74 13.81
N MET A 177 9.79 11.47 14.06
CA MET A 177 9.50 10.47 13.03
C MET A 177 8.00 10.48 12.70
N ASP A 178 7.69 10.28 11.42
CA ASP A 178 6.35 10.17 10.86
C ASP A 178 6.31 9.01 9.86
N CYS A 179 5.56 7.96 10.20
CA CYS A 179 5.38 6.79 9.35
C CYS A 179 4.13 6.86 8.46
N SER A 180 3.43 7.99 8.36
CA SER A 180 2.15 8.09 7.63
C SER A 180 2.24 7.73 6.15
N ALA A 181 3.43 7.83 5.55
CA ALA A 181 3.71 7.54 4.14
C ALA A 181 4.20 6.10 3.89
N ILE A 182 4.09 5.19 4.87
CA ILE A 182 4.49 3.78 4.77
C ILE A 182 3.60 2.87 5.64
N ALA A 183 2.98 3.43 6.68
CA ALA A 183 2.26 2.65 7.69
C ALA A 183 0.98 1.98 7.14
N LYS A 184 0.25 2.63 6.22
CA LYS A 184 -0.96 2.05 5.63
C LYS A 184 -0.61 0.88 4.70
N GLY A 185 0.42 1.04 3.89
CA GLY A 185 0.96 -0.06 3.09
C GLY A 185 1.40 -1.23 3.96
N TYR A 186 2.13 -0.96 5.04
CA TYR A 186 2.55 -2.00 5.97
C TYR A 186 1.37 -2.70 6.66
N ALA A 187 0.32 -1.98 7.01
CA ALA A 187 -0.90 -2.55 7.57
C ALA A 187 -1.59 -3.51 6.58
N CYS A 188 -1.65 -3.17 5.29
CA CYS A 188 -2.13 -4.08 4.26
C CYS A 188 -1.30 -5.37 4.22
N ASP A 189 0.03 -5.27 4.31
CA ASP A 189 0.93 -6.43 4.32
C ASP A 189 0.76 -7.29 5.58
N VAL A 190 0.54 -6.68 6.75
CA VAL A 190 0.27 -7.41 8.01
C VAL A 190 -1.01 -8.23 7.90
N VAL A 191 -2.10 -7.60 7.43
CA VAL A 191 -3.38 -8.30 7.23
C VAL A 191 -3.26 -9.39 6.17
N ALA A 192 -2.56 -9.14 5.07
CA ALA A 192 -2.31 -10.14 4.03
C ALA A 192 -1.59 -11.38 4.59
N ARG A 193 -0.53 -11.18 5.38
CA ARG A 193 0.19 -12.27 6.06
C ARG A 193 -0.70 -13.02 7.08
N TYR A 194 -1.57 -12.29 7.79
CA TYR A 194 -2.55 -12.92 8.69
C TYR A 194 -3.51 -13.82 7.90
N LEU A 195 -4.10 -13.34 6.81
CA LEU A 195 -5.00 -14.12 5.95
C LEU A 195 -4.30 -15.38 5.40
N GLU A 196 -3.04 -15.27 4.98
CA GLU A 196 -2.24 -16.41 4.52
C GLU A 196 -2.01 -17.43 5.64
N LYS A 197 -1.68 -16.99 6.86
CA LYS A 197 -1.56 -17.88 8.04
C LYS A 197 -2.88 -18.60 8.36
N GLN A 198 -4.02 -17.98 8.04
CA GLN A 198 -5.34 -18.62 8.15
C GLN A 198 -5.68 -19.53 6.96
N GLY A 199 -4.77 -19.74 6.01
CA GLY A 199 -4.97 -20.59 4.84
C GLY A 199 -5.80 -19.96 3.73
N VAL A 200 -5.95 -18.63 3.69
CA VAL A 200 -6.63 -17.90 2.63
C VAL A 200 -5.69 -17.74 1.44
N SER A 201 -6.14 -18.12 0.25
CA SER A 201 -5.36 -18.02 -1.00
C SER A 201 -5.89 -16.97 -1.97
N ASN A 202 -7.12 -16.50 -1.78
CA ASN A 202 -7.76 -15.52 -2.64
C ASN A 202 -8.28 -14.36 -1.77
N TYR A 203 -7.67 -13.20 -1.92
CA TYR A 203 -8.05 -12.02 -1.13
C TYR A 203 -7.66 -10.70 -1.78
N MET A 204 -8.32 -9.63 -1.34
CA MET A 204 -7.95 -8.24 -1.52
C MET A 204 -8.03 -7.56 -0.16
N VAL A 205 -6.93 -6.96 0.27
CA VAL A 205 -6.85 -6.07 1.44
C VAL A 205 -6.73 -4.65 0.91
N MET A 206 -7.63 -3.76 1.32
CA MET A 206 -7.60 -2.33 0.98
C MET A 206 -7.72 -1.50 2.25
N ILE A 207 -6.78 -0.57 2.47
CA ILE A 207 -6.79 0.37 3.61
C ILE A 207 -6.43 1.75 3.09
N GLY A 208 -7.39 2.69 3.07
CA GLY A 208 -7.16 4.08 2.64
C GLY A 208 -6.81 4.28 1.17
N GLY A 209 -6.87 3.21 0.37
CA GLY A 209 -6.49 3.22 -1.06
C GLY A 209 -5.23 2.39 -1.36
N GLU A 210 -4.46 2.03 -0.36
CA GLU A 210 -3.38 1.06 -0.43
C GLU A 210 -3.96 -0.36 -0.52
N VAL A 211 -3.42 -1.21 -1.40
CA VAL A 211 -4.04 -2.50 -1.75
C VAL A 211 -3.00 -3.60 -1.81
N VAL A 212 -3.34 -4.77 -1.26
CA VAL A 212 -2.66 -6.05 -1.51
C VAL A 212 -3.66 -7.03 -2.07
N THR A 213 -3.30 -7.71 -3.15
CA THR A 213 -4.15 -8.74 -3.76
C THR A 213 -3.42 -10.06 -3.89
N LYS A 214 -4.17 -11.15 -3.79
CA LYS A 214 -3.69 -12.51 -4.09
C LYS A 214 -4.77 -13.34 -4.76
N GLY A 215 -4.35 -14.20 -5.70
CA GLY A 215 -5.22 -15.13 -6.39
C GLY A 215 -6.30 -14.44 -7.23
N ILE A 216 -7.54 -14.91 -7.15
CA ILE A 216 -8.67 -14.46 -7.97
C ILE A 216 -9.74 -13.76 -7.15
N ASN A 217 -10.53 -12.93 -7.81
CA ASN A 217 -11.67 -12.23 -7.23
C ASN A 217 -12.94 -13.13 -7.19
N PRO A 218 -14.06 -12.70 -6.59
CA PRO A 218 -15.30 -13.46 -6.52
C PRO A 218 -15.88 -13.89 -7.88
N THR A 219 -15.53 -13.23 -8.97
CA THR A 219 -15.95 -13.59 -10.34
C THR A 219 -14.94 -14.51 -11.04
N ARG A 220 -13.94 -15.04 -10.31
CA ARG A 220 -12.86 -15.92 -10.79
C ARG A 220 -11.92 -15.27 -11.83
N LEU A 221 -11.82 -13.95 -11.79
CA LEU A 221 -10.91 -13.15 -12.63
C LEU A 221 -9.79 -12.53 -11.79
N PRO A 222 -8.74 -11.97 -12.39
CA PRO A 222 -7.78 -11.12 -11.70
C PRO A 222 -8.48 -9.99 -10.93
N TRP A 223 -7.85 -9.52 -9.85
CA TRP A 223 -8.32 -8.35 -9.11
C TRP A 223 -8.14 -7.09 -9.98
N ARG A 224 -9.19 -6.27 -10.03
CA ARG A 224 -9.24 -5.05 -10.83
C ARG A 224 -9.30 -3.85 -9.90
N ILE A 225 -8.27 -3.00 -9.96
CA ILE A 225 -8.13 -1.84 -9.08
C ILE A 225 -8.14 -0.56 -9.91
N GLY A 226 -9.06 0.36 -9.59
CA GLY A 226 -9.16 1.65 -10.24
C GLY A 226 -8.05 2.61 -9.80
N VAL A 227 -7.44 3.31 -10.74
CA VAL A 227 -6.61 4.48 -10.51
C VAL A 227 -7.48 5.71 -10.70
N THR A 228 -7.75 6.45 -9.64
CA THR A 228 -8.66 7.61 -9.64
C THR A 228 -8.06 8.77 -10.44
N LYS A 229 -8.91 9.51 -11.17
CA LYS A 229 -8.52 10.78 -11.81
C LYS A 229 -8.08 11.79 -10.74
N PRO A 230 -7.00 12.57 -11.00
CA PRO A 230 -6.47 13.54 -10.04
C PRO A 230 -7.26 14.86 -10.05
N GLU A 231 -8.59 14.78 -10.02
CA GLU A 231 -9.45 15.95 -9.88
C GLU A 231 -9.47 16.43 -8.43
N GLU A 232 -9.50 17.75 -8.24
CA GLU A 232 -9.53 18.35 -6.91
C GLU A 232 -10.83 18.02 -6.20
N ASP A 233 -10.78 17.04 -5.34
CA ASP A 233 -11.92 16.57 -4.56
C ASP A 233 -11.50 16.35 -3.10
N THR A 234 -11.69 17.37 -2.27
CA THR A 234 -11.42 17.31 -0.83
C THR A 234 -12.46 16.49 -0.06
N ILE A 235 -13.57 16.13 -0.69
CA ILE A 235 -14.70 15.44 -0.04
C ILE A 235 -14.74 13.96 -0.45
N GLY A 236 -14.02 13.57 -1.54
CA GLY A 236 -13.96 12.19 -2.03
C GLY A 236 -15.23 11.72 -2.76
N TRP A 237 -16.02 12.63 -3.30
CA TRP A 237 -17.29 12.32 -3.99
C TRP A 237 -17.09 11.92 -5.45
N ASN A 238 -16.10 12.51 -6.11
CA ASN A 238 -15.77 12.16 -7.50
C ASN A 238 -14.70 11.05 -7.51
N GLN A 239 -15.13 9.81 -7.78
CA GLN A 239 -14.27 8.65 -7.88
C GLN A 239 -14.18 8.11 -9.31
N GLU A 240 -14.24 9.02 -10.30
CA GLU A 240 -14.04 8.61 -11.68
C GLU A 240 -12.63 8.02 -11.86
N ASN A 241 -12.58 6.82 -12.42
CA ASN A 241 -11.30 6.16 -12.67
C ASN A 241 -10.65 6.75 -13.93
N GLN A 242 -9.37 7.02 -13.85
CA GLN A 242 -8.50 7.32 -15.00
C GLN A 242 -8.27 6.06 -15.82
N THR A 243 -8.04 4.95 -15.12
CA THR A 243 -7.85 3.62 -15.72
C THR A 243 -8.11 2.54 -14.67
N VAL A 244 -8.15 1.29 -15.12
CA VAL A 244 -8.24 0.10 -14.25
C VAL A 244 -7.03 -0.76 -14.51
N LEU A 245 -6.39 -1.21 -13.42
CA LEU A 245 -5.24 -2.10 -13.47
C LEU A 245 -5.65 -3.52 -13.04
N ASN A 246 -5.24 -4.51 -13.81
CA ASN A 246 -5.31 -5.91 -13.43
C ASN A 246 -4.16 -6.24 -12.49
N VAL A 247 -4.47 -6.33 -11.20
CA VAL A 247 -3.48 -6.55 -10.14
C VAL A 247 -3.78 -7.86 -9.44
N THR A 248 -2.91 -8.84 -9.61
CA THR A 248 -2.96 -10.11 -8.89
C THR A 248 -1.56 -10.44 -8.40
N ASP A 249 -1.46 -10.98 -7.17
CA ASP A 249 -0.19 -11.29 -6.50
C ASP A 249 0.77 -10.09 -6.45
N LYS A 250 0.20 -8.90 -6.23
CA LYS A 250 0.90 -7.62 -6.17
C LYS A 250 0.29 -6.71 -5.10
N ALA A 251 1.12 -5.81 -4.65
CA ALA A 251 0.69 -4.67 -3.84
C ALA A 251 0.67 -3.40 -4.69
N MET A 252 -0.22 -2.47 -4.35
CA MET A 252 -0.37 -1.18 -5.04
C MET A 252 -0.65 -0.08 -4.03
N ALA A 253 0.00 1.05 -4.20
CA ALA A 253 -0.29 2.27 -3.45
C ALA A 253 -0.30 3.48 -4.38
N THR A 254 -1.05 4.51 -4.01
CA THR A 254 -1.16 5.75 -4.78
C THR A 254 -1.00 6.97 -3.88
N SER A 255 -0.01 7.79 -4.15
CA SER A 255 0.15 9.13 -3.58
C SER A 255 -0.28 10.19 -4.59
N GLY A 256 -0.93 11.26 -4.11
CA GLY A 256 -1.39 12.34 -4.99
C GLY A 256 -1.68 13.65 -4.25
N ASN A 257 -1.48 14.76 -4.93
CA ASN A 257 -1.61 16.13 -4.39
C ASN A 257 -3.01 16.75 -4.61
N TYR A 258 -4.03 15.93 -4.88
CA TYR A 258 -5.38 16.40 -5.25
C TYR A 258 -6.45 16.16 -4.17
N ARG A 259 -6.14 15.44 -3.08
CA ARG A 259 -7.07 15.17 -1.97
C ARG A 259 -6.77 15.99 -0.73
N ASN A 260 -5.51 16.08 -0.31
CA ASN A 260 -5.08 16.75 0.90
C ASN A 260 -4.24 18.00 0.58
N PHE A 261 -4.93 19.12 0.44
CA PHE A 261 -4.35 20.43 0.09
C PHE A 261 -5.17 21.57 0.65
N TYR A 262 -4.63 22.78 0.60
CA TYR A 262 -5.37 24.01 0.84
C TYR A 262 -4.86 25.13 -0.08
N TYR A 263 -5.70 26.14 -0.29
CA TYR A 263 -5.32 27.37 -1.00
C TYR A 263 -5.06 28.51 -0.03
N LYS A 264 -4.00 29.27 -0.27
CA LYS A 264 -3.69 30.52 0.43
C LYS A 264 -3.05 31.52 -0.53
N GLY A 265 -3.63 32.73 -0.63
CA GLY A 265 -3.14 33.75 -1.57
C GLY A 265 -3.18 33.30 -3.04
N GLY A 266 -4.13 32.48 -3.44
CA GLY A 266 -4.24 31.94 -4.81
C GLY A 266 -3.26 30.82 -5.13
N LYS A 267 -2.37 30.43 -4.20
CA LYS A 267 -1.41 29.33 -4.37
C LYS A 267 -1.88 28.09 -3.66
N LYS A 268 -1.76 26.93 -4.33
CA LYS A 268 -2.07 25.61 -3.79
C LYS A 268 -0.89 25.09 -2.95
N TYR A 269 -1.19 24.53 -1.78
CA TYR A 269 -0.25 23.86 -0.90
C TYR A 269 -0.75 22.45 -0.65
N ALA A 270 0.00 21.46 -1.13
CA ALA A 270 -0.31 20.05 -0.95
C ALA A 270 0.45 19.48 0.25
N HIS A 271 -0.03 18.36 0.79
CA HIS A 271 0.53 17.72 1.98
C HIS A 271 1.93 17.11 1.75
N THR A 272 2.33 16.86 0.51
CA THR A 272 3.64 16.31 0.19
C THR A 272 4.71 17.40 0.34
N ILE A 273 5.53 17.27 1.38
CA ILE A 273 6.62 18.18 1.70
C ILE A 273 7.94 17.60 1.20
N ASP A 274 8.75 18.41 0.54
CA ASP A 274 10.13 18.04 0.22
C ASP A 274 11.02 18.17 1.46
N PRO A 275 11.59 17.08 1.97
CA PRO A 275 12.46 17.12 3.16
C PRO A 275 13.70 18.00 2.96
N ALA A 276 14.22 18.09 1.72
CA ALA A 276 15.42 18.85 1.40
C ALA A 276 15.18 20.36 1.42
N THR A 277 14.04 20.83 0.92
CA THR A 277 13.71 22.26 0.89
C THR A 277 12.84 22.71 2.06
N GLY A 278 12.06 21.80 2.65
CA GLY A 278 11.09 22.07 3.72
C GLY A 278 9.77 22.65 3.21
N TYR A 279 9.53 22.70 1.90
CA TYR A 279 8.34 23.27 1.29
C TYR A 279 7.46 22.22 0.61
N PRO A 280 6.13 22.47 0.52
CA PRO A 280 5.21 21.66 -0.29
C PRO A 280 5.64 21.65 -1.76
N MET A 281 5.59 20.47 -2.38
CA MET A 281 5.98 20.28 -3.77
C MET A 281 5.13 21.09 -4.74
N GLN A 282 5.78 21.63 -5.78
CA GLN A 282 5.20 22.49 -6.82
C GLN A 282 5.70 22.03 -8.19
N HIS A 283 5.22 20.90 -8.69
CA HIS A 283 5.57 20.41 -10.03
C HIS A 283 4.35 19.76 -10.70
N SER A 284 4.54 19.34 -11.97
CA SER A 284 3.47 18.84 -12.82
C SER A 284 2.93 17.45 -12.40
N LEU A 285 3.66 16.65 -11.62
CA LEU A 285 3.20 15.34 -11.20
C LEU A 285 2.05 15.47 -10.20
N LEU A 286 0.89 14.92 -10.55
CA LEU A 286 -0.35 15.01 -9.76
C LEU A 286 -0.60 13.75 -8.94
N SER A 287 -0.21 12.58 -9.49
CA SER A 287 -0.44 11.28 -8.88
C SER A 287 0.65 10.29 -9.29
N ALA A 288 1.10 9.49 -8.32
CA ALA A 288 2.02 8.39 -8.52
C ALA A 288 1.41 7.11 -7.95
N THR A 289 1.05 6.18 -8.83
CA THR A 289 0.64 4.82 -8.45
C THR A 289 1.82 3.90 -8.64
N VAL A 290 2.14 3.12 -7.61
CA VAL A 290 3.26 2.18 -7.60
C VAL A 290 2.74 0.78 -7.30
N LEU A 291 3.17 -0.20 -8.12
CA LEU A 291 3.01 -1.61 -7.84
C LEU A 291 4.37 -2.19 -7.43
N ALA A 292 4.39 -2.91 -6.31
CA ALA A 292 5.59 -3.55 -5.79
C ALA A 292 5.28 -4.97 -5.26
N LYS A 293 6.29 -5.62 -4.69
CA LYS A 293 6.14 -6.94 -4.06
C LYS A 293 5.31 -6.85 -2.77
N ASP A 294 5.50 -5.79 -1.99
CA ASP A 294 4.79 -5.50 -0.75
C ASP A 294 4.25 -4.06 -0.77
N CYS A 295 3.23 -3.81 0.03
CA CYS A 295 2.49 -2.56 -0.01
C CYS A 295 3.22 -1.43 0.74
N ALA A 296 4.00 -1.75 1.77
CA ALA A 296 4.84 -0.77 2.45
C ALA A 296 5.86 -0.15 1.49
N THR A 297 6.49 -0.97 0.64
CA THR A 297 7.38 -0.51 -0.42
C THR A 297 6.65 0.36 -1.43
N ALA A 298 5.47 -0.06 -1.89
CA ALA A 298 4.66 0.70 -2.84
C ALA A 298 4.27 2.08 -2.29
N ASP A 299 3.79 2.16 -1.05
CA ASP A 299 3.34 3.38 -0.36
C ASP A 299 4.50 4.39 -0.21
N ALA A 300 5.66 3.91 0.28
CA ALA A 300 6.84 4.75 0.46
C ALA A 300 7.39 5.29 -0.87
N TYR A 301 7.50 4.45 -1.91
CA TYR A 301 7.96 4.91 -3.22
C TYR A 301 6.95 5.81 -3.91
N ALA A 302 5.64 5.59 -3.75
CA ALA A 302 4.63 6.50 -4.28
C ALA A 302 4.80 7.92 -3.71
N THR A 303 5.04 8.03 -2.41
CA THR A 303 5.36 9.32 -1.76
C THR A 303 6.70 9.88 -2.24
N ALA A 304 7.75 9.07 -2.33
CA ALA A 304 9.05 9.49 -2.85
C ALA A 304 8.93 10.09 -4.26
N PHE A 305 8.20 9.44 -5.16
CA PHE A 305 8.01 9.92 -6.53
C PHE A 305 7.25 11.25 -6.58
N MET A 306 6.27 11.43 -5.69
CA MET A 306 5.59 12.73 -5.54
C MET A 306 6.53 13.85 -5.07
N VAL A 307 7.60 13.54 -4.33
CA VAL A 307 8.64 14.51 -3.96
C VAL A 307 9.65 14.70 -5.10
N MET A 308 10.04 13.63 -5.77
CA MET A 308 11.08 13.65 -6.82
C MET A 308 10.62 14.33 -8.12
N GLY A 309 9.33 14.22 -8.45
CA GLY A 309 8.81 14.61 -9.75
C GLY A 309 9.25 13.65 -10.87
N MET A 310 8.75 13.89 -12.08
CA MET A 310 8.86 12.97 -13.22
C MET A 310 10.31 12.58 -13.59
N GLU A 311 11.21 13.54 -13.71
CA GLU A 311 12.57 13.26 -14.22
C GLU A 311 13.39 12.41 -13.26
N ARG A 312 13.41 12.77 -11.97
CA ARG A 312 14.17 12.04 -10.97
C ARG A 312 13.57 10.65 -10.74
N ALA A 313 12.22 10.57 -10.72
CA ALA A 313 11.51 9.28 -10.58
C ALA A 313 11.86 8.31 -11.72
N ARG A 314 11.85 8.77 -12.98
CA ARG A 314 12.21 7.92 -14.13
C ARG A 314 13.66 7.43 -14.07
N LYS A 315 14.61 8.29 -13.67
CA LYS A 315 16.01 7.89 -13.49
C LYS A 315 16.18 6.83 -12.38
N LEU A 316 15.40 6.94 -11.32
CA LEU A 316 15.42 5.94 -10.25
C LEU A 316 14.85 4.60 -10.73
N LEU A 317 13.79 4.61 -11.51
CA LEU A 317 13.16 3.41 -12.06
C LEU A 317 14.06 2.63 -13.03
N GLU A 318 15.05 3.25 -13.65
CA GLU A 318 16.09 2.55 -14.43
C GLU A 318 16.91 1.58 -13.56
N LYS A 319 17.04 1.88 -12.25
CA LYS A 319 17.76 1.05 -11.26
C LYS A 319 16.83 0.11 -10.49
N HIS A 320 15.52 0.34 -10.55
CA HIS A 320 14.48 -0.39 -9.84
C HIS A 320 13.40 -0.90 -10.80
N PRO A 321 13.75 -1.81 -11.75
CA PRO A 321 12.80 -2.33 -12.75
C PRO A 321 11.69 -3.19 -12.13
N GLU A 322 11.83 -3.62 -10.88
CA GLU A 322 10.81 -4.33 -10.10
C GLU A 322 9.61 -3.47 -9.70
N LEU A 323 9.79 -2.14 -9.68
CA LEU A 323 8.73 -1.17 -9.42
C LEU A 323 7.98 -0.87 -10.72
N LEU A 324 6.67 -1.20 -10.75
CA LEU A 324 5.82 -0.81 -11.86
C LEU A 324 5.08 0.47 -11.47
N VAL A 325 5.06 1.46 -12.33
CA VAL A 325 4.48 2.76 -11.98
C VAL A 325 3.53 3.29 -13.04
N TYR A 326 2.50 4.03 -12.57
CA TYR A 326 1.58 4.80 -13.40
C TYR A 326 1.52 6.22 -12.84
N PHE A 327 2.01 7.18 -13.63
CA PHE A 327 2.05 8.59 -13.28
C PHE A 327 0.97 9.35 -14.03
N ILE A 328 0.27 10.25 -13.33
CA ILE A 328 -0.62 11.24 -13.93
C ILE A 328 -0.01 12.61 -13.67
N TYR A 329 0.13 13.42 -14.72
CA TYR A 329 0.77 14.74 -14.64
C TYR A 329 0.05 15.72 -15.56
N THR A 330 0.34 17.03 -15.39
CA THR A 330 -0.07 18.06 -16.33
C THR A 330 1.04 18.31 -17.36
N ASP A 331 0.68 18.29 -18.63
CA ASP A 331 1.57 18.65 -19.73
C ASP A 331 1.82 20.18 -19.81
N GLU A 332 2.61 20.60 -20.78
CA GLU A 332 2.93 22.01 -21.01
C GLU A 332 1.70 22.87 -21.37
N LYS A 333 0.61 22.25 -21.82
CA LYS A 333 -0.66 22.91 -22.15
C LYS A 333 -1.64 22.91 -20.96
N GLY A 334 -1.26 22.31 -19.83
CA GLY A 334 -2.10 22.16 -18.65
C GLY A 334 -3.13 21.02 -18.75
N ALA A 335 -3.04 20.16 -19.76
CA ALA A 335 -3.90 18.98 -19.89
C ALA A 335 -3.36 17.80 -19.09
N PHE A 336 -4.26 16.91 -18.64
CA PHE A 336 -3.83 15.65 -18.00
C PHE A 336 -3.16 14.74 -19.01
N ALA A 337 -2.00 14.24 -18.64
CA ALA A 337 -1.22 13.28 -19.39
C ALA A 337 -0.79 12.14 -18.49
N VAL A 338 -0.50 10.98 -19.07
CA VAL A 338 -0.07 9.79 -18.33
C VAL A 338 1.27 9.31 -18.85
N TRP A 339 2.04 8.74 -17.94
CA TRP A 339 3.24 7.98 -18.23
C TRP A 339 3.27 6.75 -17.33
N PHE A 340 3.64 5.62 -17.86
CA PHE A 340 3.78 4.37 -17.09
C PHE A 340 5.01 3.60 -17.51
N SER A 341 5.51 2.76 -16.61
CA SER A 341 6.63 1.87 -16.91
C SER A 341 6.23 0.85 -17.98
N PRO A 342 7.10 0.54 -18.96
CA PRO A 342 6.75 -0.37 -20.06
C PRO A 342 6.21 -1.73 -19.60
N SER A 343 6.73 -2.25 -18.48
CA SER A 343 6.29 -3.53 -17.88
C SER A 343 4.91 -3.48 -17.20
N LEU A 344 4.26 -2.31 -17.13
CA LEU A 344 2.89 -2.16 -16.66
C LEU A 344 1.85 -2.29 -17.79
N GLN A 345 2.25 -2.18 -19.07
CA GLN A 345 1.36 -2.13 -20.22
C GLN A 345 0.33 -3.26 -20.23
N ASP A 346 0.76 -4.50 -20.00
CA ASP A 346 -0.09 -5.69 -20.02
C ASP A 346 -1.12 -5.77 -18.86
N LYS A 347 -1.04 -4.85 -17.91
CA LYS A 347 -1.92 -4.80 -16.74
C LYS A 347 -2.97 -3.69 -16.85
N ILE A 348 -2.85 -2.80 -17.81
CA ILE A 348 -3.78 -1.68 -18.04
C ILE A 348 -4.95 -2.22 -18.85
N GLU A 349 -6.19 -2.00 -18.35
CA GLU A 349 -7.40 -2.24 -19.15
C GLU A 349 -7.68 -1.02 -20.03
N GLU A 350 -7.96 -1.26 -21.30
CA GLU A 350 -8.41 -0.25 -22.28
C GLU A 350 -9.87 0.12 -22.10
#